data_8d30eaf479c6854cbc7d7fb585be6c79
#
_entry.id   8d30eaf479c6854cbc7d7fb585be6c79
#
_cell.length_a   1.000
_cell.length_b   1.000
_cell.length_c   1.000
_cell.angle_alpha   90.00
_cell.angle_beta   90.00
_cell.angle_gamma   90.00
#
_symmetry.space_group_name_H-M   'P 1'
#
loop_
_entity.id
_entity.type
_entity.pdbx_description
1 polymer ?
#
loop_
_entity_poly.entity_id
_entity_poly.type
_entity_poly.pdbx_seq_one_letter_code
_entity_poly.pdbx_strand_id
1 'polypeptide(L)'
;VTCRDNEINKILNIKPISYREALKKAFENIKSNEIASSWKDSYSSSETNINISEFISVPEFGCFKDRRIKNVKNFDQAIEKIWRIGGETGWYHGNWLWRMRGVLDKLFGGVGLRRGRTNRTTLSAGDSLDFWRVLYANKTEGRLLLFAEMKLPGEAWLEFKIKDKKLIQTATFRPLG
;
A
#
# COMPACT_ATOMS: atom_id res chain seq x y z
N VAL A 1 -18.52 -16.57 -22.81
CA VAL A 1 -17.88 -16.58 -24.14
C VAL A 1 -16.74 -17.59 -24.07
N THR A 2 -16.83 -18.68 -24.83
CA THR A 2 -15.78 -19.69 -24.94
C THR A 2 -15.03 -19.43 -26.24
N CYS A 3 -13.76 -18.98 -26.15
CA CYS A 3 -12.89 -18.93 -27.32
C CYS A 3 -12.54 -20.34 -27.77
N ARG A 4 -12.91 -20.70 -28.99
CA ARG A 4 -12.60 -22.01 -29.62
C ARG A 4 -11.33 -21.95 -30.46
N ASP A 5 -10.75 -20.76 -30.61
CA ASP A 5 -9.58 -20.50 -31.44
C ASP A 5 -8.32 -20.41 -30.59
N ASN A 6 -7.28 -21.16 -30.99
CA ASN A 6 -5.97 -21.24 -30.31
C ASN A 6 -4.84 -20.65 -31.17
N GLU A 7 -5.14 -19.86 -32.21
CA GLU A 7 -4.11 -19.30 -33.09
C GLU A 7 -3.14 -18.38 -32.36
N ILE A 8 -3.64 -17.64 -31.36
CA ILE A 8 -2.80 -16.77 -30.53
C ILE A 8 -1.68 -17.54 -29.81
N ASN A 9 -1.93 -18.80 -29.43
CA ASN A 9 -0.94 -19.62 -28.75
C ASN A 9 0.22 -20.00 -29.69
N LYS A 10 -0.08 -20.13 -30.99
CA LYS A 10 0.93 -20.40 -32.04
C LYS A 10 1.76 -19.15 -32.32
N ILE A 11 1.11 -17.97 -32.40
CA ILE A 11 1.77 -16.69 -32.66
C ILE A 11 2.71 -16.31 -31.50
N LEU A 12 2.27 -16.50 -30.25
CA LEU A 12 3.03 -16.13 -29.07
C LEU A 12 3.95 -17.25 -28.56
N ASN A 13 3.93 -18.43 -29.19
CA ASN A 13 4.66 -19.63 -28.74
C ASN A 13 4.42 -19.96 -27.25
N ILE A 14 3.19 -19.78 -26.78
CA ILE A 14 2.78 -20.00 -25.38
C ILE A 14 2.05 -21.33 -25.28
N LYS A 15 2.40 -22.12 -24.28
CA LYS A 15 1.68 -23.33 -23.89
C LYS A 15 0.78 -23.00 -22.68
N PRO A 16 -0.53 -22.77 -22.88
CA PRO A 16 -1.42 -22.43 -21.77
C PRO A 16 -1.54 -23.63 -20.80
N ILE A 17 -1.53 -23.31 -19.54
CA ILE A 17 -1.78 -24.28 -18.47
C ILE A 17 -3.28 -24.52 -18.29
N SER A 18 -3.69 -25.70 -17.79
CA SER A 18 -5.09 -25.96 -17.48
C SER A 18 -5.61 -25.06 -16.37
N TYR A 19 -6.94 -24.81 -16.33
CA TYR A 19 -7.57 -24.02 -15.27
C TYR A 19 -7.24 -24.55 -13.88
N ARG A 20 -7.25 -25.87 -13.69
CA ARG A 20 -6.92 -26.51 -12.40
C ARG A 20 -5.46 -26.26 -11.99
N GLU A 21 -4.53 -26.35 -12.93
CA GLU A 21 -3.10 -26.05 -12.68
C GLU A 21 -2.88 -24.57 -12.40
N ALA A 22 -3.57 -23.67 -13.12
CA ALA A 22 -3.52 -22.24 -12.86
C ALA A 22 -4.01 -21.89 -11.45
N LEU A 23 -5.13 -22.49 -11.01
CA LEU A 23 -5.63 -22.33 -9.65
C LEU A 23 -4.65 -22.87 -8.60
N LYS A 24 -4.11 -24.09 -8.82
CA LYS A 24 -3.14 -24.67 -7.89
C LYS A 24 -1.92 -23.78 -7.73
N LYS A 25 -1.35 -23.29 -8.85
CA LYS A 25 -0.21 -22.38 -8.85
C LYS A 25 -0.54 -21.04 -8.16
N ALA A 26 -1.74 -20.48 -8.39
CA ALA A 26 -2.19 -19.28 -7.71
C ALA A 26 -2.28 -19.46 -6.20
N PHE A 27 -2.83 -20.57 -5.71
CA PHE A 27 -2.90 -20.88 -4.28
C PHE A 27 -1.52 -21.15 -3.66
N GLU A 28 -0.61 -21.78 -4.38
CA GLU A 28 0.77 -21.96 -3.95
C GLU A 28 1.50 -20.61 -3.80
N ASN A 29 1.38 -19.72 -4.79
CA ASN A 29 1.95 -18.37 -4.73
C ASN A 29 1.34 -17.54 -3.57
N ILE A 30 0.04 -17.69 -3.28
CA ILE A 30 -0.60 -17.05 -2.12
C ILE A 30 0.02 -17.56 -0.81
N LYS A 31 0.25 -18.87 -0.70
CA LYS A 31 0.85 -19.46 0.50
C LYS A 31 2.32 -19.09 0.69
N SER A 32 3.09 -18.99 -0.40
CA SER A 32 4.51 -18.60 -0.37
C SER A 32 4.72 -17.09 -0.27
N ASN A 33 3.65 -16.28 -0.30
CA ASN A 33 3.72 -14.81 -0.35
C ASN A 33 4.46 -14.25 -1.60
N GLU A 34 4.49 -15.00 -2.69
CA GLU A 34 5.15 -14.63 -3.95
C GLU A 34 4.18 -13.99 -4.97
N ILE A 35 3.18 -13.28 -4.49
CA ILE A 35 2.21 -12.62 -5.35
C ILE A 35 2.83 -11.31 -5.85
N ALA A 36 3.07 -11.24 -7.16
CA ALA A 36 3.62 -10.03 -7.80
C ALA A 36 2.62 -8.85 -7.81
N SER A 37 1.32 -9.14 -7.96
CA SER A 37 0.25 -8.14 -7.94
C SER A 37 -1.09 -8.79 -7.63
N SER A 38 -2.01 -8.02 -7.05
CA SER A 38 -3.38 -8.46 -6.81
C SER A 38 -4.37 -7.35 -7.20
N TRP A 39 -5.68 -7.70 -7.29
CA TRP A 39 -6.72 -6.69 -7.50
C TRP A 39 -6.74 -5.61 -6.39
N LYS A 40 -6.18 -5.93 -5.21
CA LYS A 40 -6.00 -4.99 -4.10
C LYS A 40 -5.05 -3.85 -4.43
N ASP A 41 -4.13 -4.08 -5.37
CA ASP A 41 -3.13 -3.11 -5.81
C ASP A 41 -3.67 -2.14 -6.88
N SER A 42 -4.89 -2.39 -7.39
CA SER A 42 -5.55 -1.49 -8.33
C SER A 42 -5.82 -0.13 -7.68
N TYR A 43 -5.66 0.95 -8.44
CA TYR A 43 -5.98 2.30 -7.99
C TYR A 43 -7.47 2.43 -7.64
N SER A 44 -7.78 3.14 -6.56
CA SER A 44 -9.14 3.36 -6.09
C SER A 44 -9.90 4.41 -6.88
N SER A 45 -9.20 5.30 -7.56
CA SER A 45 -9.79 6.35 -8.39
C SER A 45 -9.47 6.07 -9.84
N SER A 46 -10.50 5.70 -10.62
CA SER A 46 -10.42 5.49 -12.06
C SER A 46 -10.15 6.77 -12.87
N GLU A 47 -10.00 7.92 -12.22
CA GLU A 47 -9.95 9.21 -12.90
C GLU A 47 -8.56 9.81 -13.06
N THR A 48 -7.51 9.23 -12.47
CA THR A 48 -6.17 9.80 -12.60
C THR A 48 -5.15 8.71 -12.94
N ASN A 49 -4.52 8.82 -14.10
CA ASN A 49 -3.22 8.21 -14.42
C ASN A 49 -2.16 8.85 -13.51
N ILE A 50 -2.22 8.54 -12.21
CA ILE A 50 -1.27 9.07 -11.24
C ILE A 50 0.04 8.33 -11.43
N ASN A 51 1.05 9.05 -11.88
CA ASN A 51 2.41 8.53 -11.95
C ASN A 51 2.96 8.50 -10.51
N ILE A 52 3.07 7.30 -9.92
CA ILE A 52 3.51 7.10 -8.52
C ILE A 52 4.85 7.80 -8.26
N SER A 53 5.72 7.89 -9.28
CA SER A 53 7.02 8.52 -9.16
C SER A 53 6.96 10.01 -8.78
N GLU A 54 5.87 10.71 -9.13
CA GLU A 54 5.69 12.12 -8.81
C GLU A 54 5.47 12.37 -7.32
N PHE A 55 4.96 11.37 -6.59
CA PHE A 55 4.64 11.46 -5.16
C PHE A 55 5.77 10.98 -4.24
N ILE A 56 6.87 10.45 -4.77
CA ILE A 56 8.06 10.06 -3.97
C ILE A 56 8.70 11.30 -3.33
N SER A 57 8.61 12.45 -3.96
CA SER A 57 9.04 13.74 -3.42
C SER A 57 7.94 14.34 -2.55
N VAL A 58 8.06 14.22 -1.23
CA VAL A 58 7.13 14.85 -0.29
C VAL A 58 7.31 16.36 -0.34
N PRO A 59 6.25 17.16 -0.57
CA PRO A 59 6.36 18.61 -0.69
C PRO A 59 6.85 19.24 0.62
N GLU A 60 7.68 20.26 0.50
CA GLU A 60 8.20 21.03 1.63
C GLU A 60 7.38 22.30 1.92
N PHE A 61 6.81 22.89 0.88
CA PHE A 61 6.06 24.14 0.95
C PHE A 61 4.58 23.93 0.63
N GLY A 62 3.72 24.80 1.15
CA GLY A 62 2.28 24.75 0.91
C GLY A 62 1.59 23.53 1.55
N CYS A 63 2.16 22.98 2.61
CA CYS A 63 1.65 21.79 3.28
C CYS A 63 1.66 21.93 4.80
N PHE A 64 0.74 21.24 5.46
CA PHE A 64 0.75 21.07 6.92
C PHE A 64 1.58 19.83 7.26
N LYS A 65 2.43 19.93 8.29
CA LYS A 65 3.27 18.82 8.77
C LYS A 65 3.08 18.59 10.26
N ASP A 66 2.77 17.36 10.64
CA ASP A 66 2.85 16.88 12.04
C ASP A 66 4.02 15.90 12.13
N ARG A 67 5.03 16.26 12.91
CA ARG A 67 6.23 15.46 13.11
C ARG A 67 6.34 15.02 14.56
N ARG A 68 6.39 13.71 14.77
CA ARG A 68 6.53 13.09 16.09
C ARG A 68 7.81 12.28 16.16
N ILE A 69 8.51 12.39 17.30
CA ILE A 69 9.79 11.72 17.51
C ILE A 69 9.69 10.90 18.78
N LYS A 70 10.11 9.64 18.72
CA LYS A 70 10.16 8.73 19.87
C LYS A 70 11.49 7.98 19.90
N ASN A 71 12.11 7.89 21.08
CA ASN A 71 13.33 7.09 21.25
C ASN A 71 13.02 5.60 21.06
N VAL A 72 13.90 4.90 20.35
CA VAL A 72 13.82 3.48 20.05
C VAL A 72 14.95 2.75 20.77
N LYS A 73 14.61 1.78 21.61
CA LYS A 73 15.61 0.98 22.31
C LYS A 73 16.24 -0.09 21.42
N ASN A 74 15.43 -0.70 20.54
CA ASN A 74 15.85 -1.76 19.65
C ASN A 74 15.32 -1.45 18.24
N PHE A 75 16.25 -1.34 17.28
CA PHE A 75 15.95 -1.03 15.88
C PHE A 75 15.08 -2.13 15.24
N ASP A 76 15.47 -3.40 15.39
CA ASP A 76 14.78 -4.52 14.74
C ASP A 76 13.34 -4.66 15.21
N GLN A 77 13.12 -4.53 16.52
CA GLN A 77 11.75 -4.56 17.05
C GLN A 77 10.89 -3.39 16.56
N ALA A 78 11.48 -2.21 16.40
CA ALA A 78 10.76 -1.05 15.91
C ALA A 78 10.41 -1.21 14.43
N ILE A 79 11.35 -1.68 13.63
CA ILE A 79 11.15 -1.99 12.22
C ILE A 79 10.08 -3.05 12.04
N GLU A 80 10.13 -4.15 12.79
CA GLU A 80 9.11 -5.19 12.70
C GLU A 80 7.70 -4.64 13.02
N LYS A 81 7.58 -3.77 14.01
CA LYS A 81 6.30 -3.11 14.32
C LYS A 81 5.82 -2.21 13.17
N ILE A 82 6.72 -1.42 12.57
CA ILE A 82 6.37 -0.57 11.42
C ILE A 82 5.94 -1.44 10.24
N TRP A 83 6.67 -2.53 9.96
CA TRP A 83 6.35 -3.43 8.85
C TRP A 83 5.09 -4.26 9.06
N ARG A 84 4.53 -4.30 10.26
CA ARG A 84 3.25 -4.97 10.58
C ARG A 84 2.03 -4.06 10.57
N ILE A 85 2.18 -2.74 10.34
CA ILE A 85 1.04 -1.82 10.33
C ILE A 85 0.04 -2.17 9.23
N GLY A 86 -1.22 -1.82 9.45
CA GLY A 86 -2.32 -2.04 8.51
C GLY A 86 -2.84 -3.48 8.49
N GLY A 87 -3.84 -3.73 7.65
CA GLY A 87 -4.51 -5.02 7.52
C GLY A 87 -5.06 -5.54 8.86
N GLU A 88 -4.77 -6.80 9.17
CA GLU A 88 -5.25 -7.46 10.40
C GLU A 88 -4.65 -6.86 11.68
N THR A 89 -3.40 -6.39 11.64
CA THR A 89 -2.72 -5.77 12.80
C THR A 89 -3.28 -4.37 13.10
N GLY A 90 -3.80 -3.70 12.08
CA GLY A 90 -4.29 -2.33 12.19
C GLY A 90 -3.15 -1.31 12.42
N TRP A 91 -3.52 -0.16 12.96
CA TRP A 91 -2.63 1.01 13.10
C TRP A 91 -2.17 1.23 14.56
N TYR A 92 -2.22 0.20 15.39
CA TYR A 92 -1.87 0.19 16.83
C TYR A 92 -2.66 1.17 17.70
N HIS A 93 -2.96 2.37 17.20
CA HIS A 93 -3.71 3.39 17.93
C HIS A 93 -4.82 3.97 17.06
N GLY A 94 -5.99 4.19 17.65
CA GLY A 94 -7.09 4.86 16.95
C GLY A 94 -7.78 4.03 15.86
N ASN A 95 -7.73 2.71 15.91
CA ASN A 95 -8.37 1.84 14.89
C ASN A 95 -9.86 2.17 14.66
N TRP A 96 -10.55 2.66 15.70
CA TRP A 96 -11.95 3.08 15.60
C TRP A 96 -12.11 4.33 14.71
N LEU A 97 -11.18 5.29 14.79
CA LEU A 97 -11.14 6.47 13.93
C LEU A 97 -10.94 6.08 12.47
N TRP A 98 -10.07 5.11 12.22
CA TRP A 98 -9.83 4.60 10.87
C TRP A 98 -11.05 3.87 10.31
N ARG A 99 -11.79 3.13 11.16
CA ARG A 99 -13.06 2.50 10.77
C ARG A 99 -14.12 3.55 10.43
N MET A 100 -14.29 4.55 11.27
CA MET A 100 -15.24 5.64 11.05
C MET A 100 -14.91 6.37 9.73
N ARG A 101 -13.64 6.68 9.51
CA ARG A 101 -13.17 7.28 8.27
C ARG A 101 -13.45 6.39 7.05
N GLY A 102 -13.22 5.09 7.16
CA GLY A 102 -13.54 4.14 6.09
C GLY A 102 -15.04 4.11 5.74
N VAL A 103 -15.92 4.31 6.71
CA VAL A 103 -17.37 4.46 6.48
C VAL A 103 -17.68 5.76 5.75
N LEU A 104 -17.08 6.88 6.19
CA LEU A 104 -17.25 8.18 5.53
C LEU A 104 -16.74 8.14 4.08
N ASP A 105 -15.56 7.55 3.84
CA ASP A 105 -15.01 7.42 2.50
C ASP A 105 -15.96 6.64 1.57
N LYS A 106 -16.61 5.58 2.07
CA LYS A 106 -17.65 4.85 1.32
C LYS A 106 -18.87 5.69 1.00
N LEU A 107 -19.31 6.54 1.92
CA LEU A 107 -20.46 7.43 1.68
C LEU A 107 -20.19 8.42 0.54
N PHE A 108 -18.92 8.83 0.38
CA PHE A 108 -18.47 9.70 -0.72
C PHE A 108 -18.01 8.93 -1.97
N GLY A 109 -18.29 7.63 -2.05
CA GLY A 109 -17.96 6.78 -3.20
C GLY A 109 -16.49 6.36 -3.28
N GLY A 110 -15.75 6.45 -2.18
CA GLY A 110 -14.40 5.93 -2.05
C GLY A 110 -14.32 4.44 -1.71
N VAL A 111 -13.12 3.89 -1.63
CA VAL A 111 -12.86 2.45 -1.44
C VAL A 111 -13.07 2.00 0.00
N GLY A 112 -13.00 2.90 0.97
CA GLY A 112 -12.99 2.59 2.38
C GLY A 112 -11.77 1.76 2.78
N LEU A 113 -11.91 0.94 3.83
CA LEU A 113 -10.85 0.04 4.33
C LEU A 113 -10.82 -1.33 3.61
N ARG A 114 -11.30 -1.42 2.36
CA ARG A 114 -11.52 -2.72 1.71
C ARG A 114 -10.26 -3.41 1.24
N ARG A 115 -9.16 -2.69 1.01
CA ARG A 115 -7.98 -3.27 0.39
C ARG A 115 -7.22 -4.20 1.32
N GLY A 116 -7.17 -3.87 2.60
CA GLY A 116 -6.33 -4.59 3.54
C GLY A 116 -4.86 -4.49 3.14
N ARG A 117 -4.14 -5.57 3.30
CA ARG A 117 -2.71 -5.66 3.03
C ARG A 117 -2.45 -6.75 1.98
N THR A 118 -1.59 -6.47 0.99
CA THR A 118 -1.26 -7.42 -0.07
C THR A 118 -0.48 -8.61 0.49
N ASN A 119 0.55 -8.33 1.29
CA ASN A 119 1.39 -9.34 1.92
C ASN A 119 1.43 -9.13 3.45
N ARG A 120 1.39 -10.22 4.25
CA ARG A 120 1.32 -10.14 5.71
C ARG A 120 2.63 -9.68 6.37
N THR A 121 3.77 -9.98 5.77
CA THR A 121 5.10 -9.79 6.39
C THR A 121 5.98 -8.79 5.68
N THR A 122 5.80 -8.61 4.38
CA THR A 122 6.62 -7.71 3.56
C THR A 122 5.83 -6.51 3.08
N LEU A 123 6.53 -5.44 2.80
CA LEU A 123 6.04 -4.23 2.15
C LEU A 123 7.01 -3.89 1.03
N SER A 124 6.47 -3.69 -0.17
CA SER A 124 7.22 -3.28 -1.36
C SER A 124 6.61 -2.00 -1.94
N ALA A 125 7.41 -1.22 -2.63
CA ALA A 125 6.88 -0.06 -3.36
C ALA A 125 5.81 -0.52 -4.36
N GLY A 126 4.69 0.20 -4.40
CA GLY A 126 3.51 -0.17 -5.18
C GLY A 126 2.44 -0.97 -4.42
N ASP A 127 2.77 -1.59 -3.27
CA ASP A 127 1.79 -2.33 -2.48
C ASP A 127 0.67 -1.43 -1.95
N SER A 128 -0.52 -2.00 -1.81
CA SER A 128 -1.62 -1.36 -1.09
C SER A 128 -1.59 -1.75 0.40
N LEU A 129 -1.80 -0.78 1.26
CA LEU A 129 -1.87 -0.92 2.70
C LEU A 129 -3.11 -0.17 3.21
N ASP A 130 -4.24 -0.85 3.33
CA ASP A 130 -5.56 -0.28 3.55
C ASP A 130 -5.89 0.76 2.45
N PHE A 131 -5.91 2.05 2.75
CA PHE A 131 -6.11 3.15 1.79
C PHE A 131 -4.80 3.86 1.42
N TRP A 132 -3.67 3.35 1.90
CA TRP A 132 -2.35 3.88 1.57
C TRP A 132 -1.72 3.12 0.41
N ARG A 133 -0.94 3.82 -0.41
CA ARG A 133 -0.02 3.23 -1.36
C ARG A 133 1.40 3.35 -0.82
N VAL A 134 2.13 2.26 -0.82
CA VAL A 134 3.54 2.25 -0.46
C VAL A 134 4.35 2.89 -1.59
N LEU A 135 4.92 4.07 -1.35
CA LEU A 135 5.80 4.75 -2.31
C LEU A 135 7.24 4.29 -2.17
N TYR A 136 7.67 4.09 -0.94
CA TYR A 136 9.04 3.65 -0.62
C TYR A 136 9.02 2.74 0.60
N ALA A 137 9.72 1.62 0.53
CA ALA A 137 9.89 0.69 1.64
C ALA A 137 11.29 0.10 1.63
N ASN A 138 12.12 0.48 2.60
CA ASN A 138 13.46 -0.06 2.78
C ASN A 138 13.67 -0.41 4.26
N LYS A 139 13.66 -1.70 4.54
CA LYS A 139 13.76 -2.23 5.91
C LYS A 139 15.14 -2.00 6.50
N THR A 140 16.20 -2.10 5.70
CA THR A 140 17.60 -1.90 6.13
C THR A 140 17.87 -0.43 6.46
N GLU A 141 17.34 0.48 5.66
CA GLU A 141 17.42 1.93 5.92
C GLU A 141 16.47 2.37 7.06
N GLY A 142 15.49 1.55 7.39
CA GLY A 142 14.46 1.88 8.36
C GLY A 142 13.49 2.95 7.89
N ARG A 143 13.16 2.96 6.59
CA ARG A 143 12.30 3.99 5.97
C ARG A 143 11.10 3.38 5.26
N LEU A 144 9.91 3.90 5.58
CA LEU A 144 8.65 3.58 4.92
C LEU A 144 7.93 4.89 4.60
N LEU A 145 7.57 5.09 3.33
CA LEU A 145 6.81 6.25 2.85
C LEU A 145 5.51 5.77 2.21
N LEU A 146 4.40 6.33 2.67
CA LEU A 146 3.05 6.00 2.25
C LEU A 146 2.37 7.24 1.67
N PHE A 147 1.53 7.04 0.67
CA PHE A 147 0.66 8.04 0.06
C PHE A 147 -0.80 7.64 0.22
N ALA A 148 -1.67 8.56 0.59
CA ALA A 148 -3.08 8.28 0.79
C ALA A 148 -3.85 8.27 -0.53
N GLU A 149 -4.40 7.14 -0.90
CA GLU A 149 -5.30 6.96 -2.06
C GLU A 149 -6.75 7.04 -1.62
N MET A 150 -7.19 8.20 -1.15
CA MET A 150 -8.58 8.43 -0.76
C MET A 150 -9.05 9.76 -1.34
N LYS A 151 -10.38 9.89 -1.49
CA LYS A 151 -11.00 11.15 -1.93
C LYS A 151 -10.89 12.20 -0.82
N LEU A 152 -9.75 12.88 -0.79
CA LEU A 152 -9.50 14.01 0.09
C LEU A 152 -9.45 15.28 -0.75
N PRO A 153 -9.80 16.43 -0.19
CA PRO A 153 -9.52 17.72 -0.81
C PRO A 153 -8.04 18.09 -0.67
N GLY A 154 -7.16 17.16 -1.09
CA GLY A 154 -5.72 17.31 -0.96
C GLY A 154 -4.97 15.99 -1.04
N GLU A 155 -3.67 16.09 -0.87
CA GLU A 155 -2.75 14.96 -0.90
C GLU A 155 -2.16 14.74 0.48
N ALA A 156 -1.99 13.48 0.87
CA ALA A 156 -1.45 13.15 2.19
C ALA A 156 -0.36 12.08 2.11
N TRP A 157 0.71 12.32 2.84
CA TRP A 157 1.84 11.39 3.01
C TRP A 157 2.00 11.03 4.47
N LEU A 158 2.43 9.81 4.72
CA LEU A 158 2.84 9.33 6.03
C LEU A 158 4.20 8.66 5.92
N GLU A 159 5.20 9.24 6.55
CA GLU A 159 6.56 8.74 6.57
C GLU A 159 6.93 8.21 7.95
N PHE A 160 7.54 7.03 7.98
CA PHE A 160 8.24 6.48 9.15
C PHE A 160 9.71 6.36 8.81
N LYS A 161 10.58 6.92 9.64
CA LYS A 161 12.03 6.84 9.48
C LYS A 161 12.69 6.58 10.82
N ILE A 162 13.60 5.61 10.87
CA ILE A 162 14.42 5.38 12.05
C ILE A 162 15.83 5.90 11.76
N LYS A 163 16.25 6.89 12.56
CA LYS A 163 17.57 7.46 12.49
C LYS A 163 18.06 7.77 13.90
N ASP A 164 19.34 7.49 14.20
CA ASP A 164 20.01 7.81 15.49
C ASP A 164 19.22 7.32 16.71
N LYS A 165 18.74 6.07 16.66
CA LYS A 165 17.88 5.45 17.70
C LYS A 165 16.58 6.22 17.96
N LYS A 166 16.10 6.99 17.00
CA LYS A 166 14.83 7.72 17.05
C LYS A 166 13.93 7.27 15.92
N LEU A 167 12.70 6.94 16.26
CA LEU A 167 11.61 6.80 15.29
C LEU A 167 11.03 8.18 15.05
N ILE A 168 11.07 8.61 13.81
CA ILE A 168 10.48 9.85 13.33
C ILE A 168 9.27 9.47 12.48
N GLN A 169 8.10 9.92 12.89
CA GLN A 169 6.87 9.82 12.11
C GLN A 169 6.52 11.22 11.62
N THR A 170 6.33 11.37 10.32
CA THR A 170 5.92 12.64 9.70
C THR A 170 4.66 12.43 8.89
N ALA A 171 3.58 13.11 9.25
CA ALA A 171 2.38 13.22 8.45
C ALA A 171 2.41 14.56 7.72
N THR A 172 2.24 14.53 6.40
CA THR A 172 2.22 15.73 5.55
C THR A 172 0.89 15.78 4.81
N PHE A 173 0.24 16.93 4.81
CA PHE A 173 -0.99 17.17 4.06
C PHE A 173 -0.85 18.43 3.22
N ARG A 174 -1.07 18.31 1.91
CA ARG A 174 -1.12 19.42 0.96
C ARG A 174 -2.58 19.61 0.52
N PRO A 175 -3.26 20.68 0.93
CA PRO A 175 -4.59 20.97 0.43
C PRO A 175 -4.51 21.30 -1.06
N LEU A 176 -5.47 20.81 -1.83
CA LEU A 176 -5.73 21.30 -3.19
C LEU A 176 -6.69 22.46 -3.03
N GLY A 177 -6.20 23.67 -3.29
CA GLY A 177 -6.96 24.92 -3.24
C GLY A 177 -7.95 25.05 -4.36
#